data_d0b9a06cb3efc59ba1ccb814d9a41568
#
_entry.id   d0b9a06cb3efc59ba1ccb814d9a41568
#
_cell.length_a   1.000
_cell.length_b   1.000
_cell.length_c   1.000
_cell.angle_alpha   90.00
_cell.angle_beta   90.00
_cell.angle_gamma   90.00
#
_symmetry.space_group_name_H-M   'P 1'
#
loop_
_entity.id
_entity.type
_entity.pdbx_description
1 polymer ?
#
loop_
_entity_poly.entity_id
_entity_poly.type
_entity_poly.pdbx_seq_one_letter_code
_entity_poly.pdbx_strand_id
1 'polypeptide(L)'
;ILIAEIQQTSDITYRVFDWNRVDKNGKGRELHTDLAADAINFAPDQHYDVTHKPEMNRSVNLVECPYFTTNVIEVKGQLVRSYEALDSFVIYMILEGNLTLKWNGGSETAVKGETILIPACIEQVTLEGEGKLLEIYID
;
A
#
# COMPACT_ATOMS: atom_id res chain seq x y z
N ILE A 1 15.84 4.17 2.73
CA ILE A 1 14.89 3.82 1.66
C ILE A 1 13.55 3.57 2.35
N LEU A 2 12.50 4.22 1.87
CA LEU A 2 11.11 3.97 2.28
C LEU A 2 10.48 3.08 1.21
N ILE A 3 9.83 2.00 1.64
CA ILE A 3 9.14 1.06 0.77
C ILE A 3 7.69 0.96 1.26
N ALA A 4 6.74 1.02 0.33
CA ALA A 4 5.35 0.67 0.58
C ALA A 4 5.17 -0.81 0.19
N GLU A 5 4.87 -1.66 1.18
CA GLU A 5 4.62 -3.09 0.98
C GLU A 5 3.14 -3.38 1.17
N ILE A 6 2.48 -3.79 0.10
CA ILE A 6 1.09 -4.20 0.10
C ILE A 6 1.04 -5.71 -0.13
N GLN A 7 0.54 -6.44 0.86
CA GLN A 7 0.44 -7.90 0.79
C GLN A 7 -0.83 -8.41 1.46
N GLN A 8 -1.24 -9.62 1.08
CA GLN A 8 -2.21 -10.37 1.88
C GLN A 8 -1.62 -10.78 3.23
N THR A 9 -2.49 -10.95 4.21
CA THR A 9 -2.12 -11.55 5.50
C THR A 9 -1.64 -12.98 5.27
N SER A 10 -0.35 -13.25 5.60
CA SER A 10 0.25 -14.58 5.50
C SER A 10 1.31 -14.73 6.59
N ASP A 11 1.30 -15.88 7.26
CA ASP A 11 2.35 -16.26 8.23
C ASP A 11 3.54 -16.97 7.56
N ILE A 12 3.48 -17.18 6.24
CA ILE A 12 4.53 -17.87 5.51
C ILE A 12 5.66 -16.89 5.23
N THR A 13 6.82 -17.16 5.82
CA THR A 13 8.05 -16.40 5.57
C THR A 13 9.17 -17.35 5.21
N TYR A 14 9.69 -17.23 4.00
CA TYR A 14 10.90 -17.93 3.59
C TYR A 14 12.12 -17.02 3.72
N ARG A 15 12.83 -17.15 4.84
CA ARG A 15 13.99 -16.33 5.14
C ARG A 15 15.22 -16.85 4.42
N VAL A 16 15.78 -16.05 3.52
CA VAL A 16 17.00 -16.39 2.77
C VAL A 16 18.26 -15.78 3.37
N PHE A 17 18.10 -14.70 4.15
CA PHE A 17 19.20 -14.02 4.82
C PHE A 17 18.71 -13.29 6.07
N ASP A 18 19.52 -13.17 7.10
CA ASP A 18 19.17 -12.52 8.36
C ASP A 18 20.29 -11.65 8.96
N TRP A 19 21.15 -11.09 8.14
CA TRP A 19 22.25 -10.20 8.56
C TRP A 19 23.10 -10.75 9.70
N ASN A 20 23.26 -12.07 9.79
CA ASN A 20 23.97 -12.78 10.87
C ASN A 20 23.47 -12.41 12.28
N ARG A 21 22.18 -12.04 12.40
CA ARG A 21 21.59 -11.78 13.71
C ARG A 21 21.54 -13.06 14.52
N VAL A 22 21.87 -12.94 15.81
CA VAL A 22 21.78 -14.03 16.76
C VAL A 22 20.97 -13.61 17.98
N ASP A 23 20.34 -14.57 18.62
CA ASP A 23 19.67 -14.38 19.91
C ASP A 23 20.68 -14.24 21.06
N LYS A 24 20.18 -14.06 22.28
CA LYS A 24 21.00 -13.97 23.50
C LYS A 24 21.87 -15.20 23.78
N ASN A 25 21.61 -16.33 23.12
CA ASN A 25 22.35 -17.57 23.23
C ASN A 25 23.31 -17.78 22.05
N GLY A 26 23.45 -16.80 21.17
CA GLY A 26 24.29 -16.87 19.98
C GLY A 26 23.70 -17.68 18.83
N LYS A 27 22.40 -18.05 18.89
CA LYS A 27 21.74 -18.84 17.86
C LYS A 27 21.07 -17.92 16.82
N GLY A 28 21.38 -18.13 15.54
CA GLY A 28 20.73 -17.49 14.40
C GLY A 28 19.30 -18.02 14.18
N ARG A 29 18.47 -17.22 13.51
CA ARG A 29 17.17 -17.68 13.04
C ARG A 29 17.35 -18.68 11.88
N GLU A 30 16.42 -19.61 11.76
CA GLU A 30 16.40 -20.57 10.67
C GLU A 30 16.29 -19.87 9.31
N LEU A 31 17.08 -20.33 8.34
CA LEU A 31 16.98 -19.93 6.94
C LEU A 31 16.20 -20.99 6.18
N HIS A 32 15.43 -20.56 5.18
CA HIS A 32 14.54 -21.41 4.39
C HIS A 32 14.92 -21.35 2.91
N THR A 33 16.20 -21.49 2.60
CA THR A 33 16.74 -21.29 1.24
C THR A 33 16.11 -22.21 0.20
N ASP A 34 15.91 -23.48 0.54
CA ASP A 34 15.32 -24.46 -0.38
C ASP A 34 13.85 -24.15 -0.68
N LEU A 35 13.05 -23.88 0.37
CA LEU A 35 11.64 -23.48 0.22
C LEU A 35 11.50 -22.15 -0.50
N ALA A 36 12.42 -21.23 -0.27
CA ALA A 36 12.44 -19.95 -0.98
C ALA A 36 12.74 -20.15 -2.47
N ALA A 37 13.68 -21.03 -2.80
CA ALA A 37 13.99 -21.37 -4.19
C ALA A 37 12.78 -21.98 -4.91
N ASP A 38 12.01 -22.84 -4.24
CA ASP A 38 10.80 -23.44 -4.80
C ASP A 38 9.66 -22.39 -4.99
N ALA A 39 9.61 -21.36 -4.14
CA ALA A 39 8.59 -20.31 -4.19
C ALA A 39 8.91 -19.18 -5.17
N ILE A 40 10.18 -18.95 -5.49
CA ILE A 40 10.61 -17.88 -6.39
C ILE A 40 10.29 -18.27 -7.84
N ASN A 41 9.63 -17.34 -8.54
CA ASN A 41 9.49 -17.45 -9.98
C ASN A 41 10.75 -16.89 -10.67
N PHE A 42 11.54 -17.77 -11.25
CA PHE A 42 12.77 -17.43 -11.97
C PHE A 42 12.57 -17.14 -13.45
N ALA A 43 11.33 -17.03 -13.93
CA ALA A 43 11.07 -16.72 -15.34
C ALA A 43 11.66 -15.35 -15.73
N PRO A 44 12.53 -15.28 -16.76
CA PRO A 44 13.31 -14.07 -17.04
C PRO A 44 12.51 -12.93 -17.66
N ASP A 45 11.32 -13.17 -18.14
CA ASP A 45 10.56 -12.22 -18.98
C ASP A 45 9.42 -11.51 -18.24
N GLN A 46 9.45 -11.47 -16.92
CA GLN A 46 8.42 -10.80 -16.16
C GLN A 46 8.77 -9.34 -15.95
N HIS A 47 8.01 -8.46 -16.58
CA HIS A 47 8.08 -7.02 -16.34
C HIS A 47 7.29 -6.69 -15.08
N TYR A 48 7.99 -6.49 -13.97
CA TYR A 48 7.40 -6.05 -12.70
C TYR A 48 7.31 -4.53 -12.56
N ASP A 49 7.94 -3.79 -13.48
CA ASP A 49 7.92 -2.35 -13.50
C ASP A 49 6.57 -1.84 -14.02
N VAL A 50 5.79 -1.25 -13.15
CA VAL A 50 4.54 -0.58 -13.53
C VAL A 50 4.84 0.84 -13.92
N THR A 51 4.82 1.11 -15.23
CA THR A 51 4.91 2.47 -15.76
C THR A 51 3.52 3.09 -15.74
N HIS A 52 3.34 4.16 -14.96
CA HIS A 52 2.11 4.93 -14.94
C HIS A 52 2.37 6.38 -15.34
N LYS A 53 1.36 7.01 -15.93
CA LYS A 53 1.37 8.46 -16.17
C LYS A 53 0.55 9.09 -15.06
N PRO A 54 1.17 9.90 -14.19
CA PRO A 54 0.43 10.61 -13.15
C PRO A 54 -0.63 11.51 -13.77
N GLU A 55 -1.84 11.45 -13.23
CA GLU A 55 -2.91 12.38 -13.57
C GLU A 55 -3.34 13.10 -12.29
N MET A 56 -3.22 14.44 -12.32
CA MET A 56 -3.56 15.25 -11.16
C MET A 56 -5.03 15.09 -10.79
N ASN A 57 -5.29 14.86 -9.50
CA ASN A 57 -6.63 14.67 -8.94
C ASN A 57 -7.40 13.50 -9.58
N ARG A 58 -6.69 12.46 -9.99
CA ARG A 58 -7.27 11.22 -10.50
C ARG A 58 -6.60 10.00 -9.89
N SER A 59 -7.39 8.95 -9.71
CA SER A 59 -6.90 7.63 -9.34
C SER A 59 -6.37 6.93 -10.59
N VAL A 60 -5.11 6.52 -10.54
CA VAL A 60 -4.44 5.79 -11.63
C VAL A 60 -4.08 4.41 -11.12
N ASN A 61 -4.61 3.38 -11.78
CA ASN A 61 -4.36 1.99 -11.38
C ASN A 61 -2.87 1.62 -11.54
N LEU A 62 -2.31 0.99 -10.52
CA LEU A 62 -0.96 0.41 -10.52
C LEU A 62 -1.01 -1.11 -10.57
N VAL A 63 -1.82 -1.71 -9.71
CA VAL A 63 -1.94 -3.15 -9.58
C VAL A 63 -3.38 -3.51 -9.31
N GLU A 64 -3.86 -4.49 -10.04
CA GLU A 64 -5.14 -5.15 -9.79
C GLU A 64 -4.90 -6.66 -9.75
N CYS A 65 -5.29 -7.30 -8.68
CA CYS A 65 -5.16 -8.74 -8.50
C CYS A 65 -6.41 -9.29 -7.78
N PRO A 66 -6.60 -10.61 -7.70
CA PRO A 66 -7.77 -11.20 -7.04
C PRO A 66 -7.92 -10.89 -5.54
N TYR A 67 -6.97 -10.18 -4.95
CA TYR A 67 -6.88 -9.95 -3.51
C TYR A 67 -7.00 -8.50 -3.11
N PHE A 68 -6.54 -7.59 -3.97
CA PHE A 68 -6.62 -6.15 -3.74
C PHE A 68 -6.34 -5.36 -5.01
N THR A 69 -6.82 -4.15 -5.03
CA THR A 69 -6.51 -3.13 -6.02
C THR A 69 -5.65 -2.05 -5.39
N THR A 70 -4.60 -1.63 -6.07
CA THR A 70 -3.73 -0.52 -5.66
C THR A 70 -3.69 0.54 -6.74
N ASN A 71 -4.05 1.75 -6.37
CA ASN A 71 -3.97 2.92 -7.23
C ASN A 71 -3.00 3.96 -6.65
N VAL A 72 -2.50 4.84 -7.51
CA VAL A 72 -1.80 6.05 -7.10
C VAL A 72 -2.67 7.28 -7.38
N ILE A 73 -2.64 8.24 -6.46
CA ILE A 73 -3.33 9.52 -6.60
C ILE A 73 -2.35 10.64 -6.29
N GLU A 74 -2.25 11.61 -7.21
CA GLU A 74 -1.58 12.89 -6.98
C GLU A 74 -2.65 13.95 -6.72
N VAL A 75 -2.67 14.50 -5.52
CA VAL A 75 -3.65 15.49 -5.08
C VAL A 75 -3.04 16.88 -5.12
N LYS A 76 -3.78 17.83 -5.69
CA LYS A 76 -3.47 19.24 -5.61
C LYS A 76 -4.76 20.05 -5.44
N GLY A 77 -4.86 20.74 -4.31
CA GLY A 77 -6.04 21.47 -3.91
C GLY A 77 -7.06 20.58 -3.25
N GLN A 78 -8.13 20.20 -3.94
CA GLN A 78 -9.21 19.39 -3.40
C GLN A 78 -9.59 18.26 -4.35
N LEU A 79 -9.80 17.07 -3.81
CA LEU A 79 -10.29 15.89 -4.51
C LEU A 79 -11.34 15.18 -3.66
N VAL A 80 -12.51 14.94 -4.23
CA VAL A 80 -13.57 14.13 -3.60
C VAL A 80 -13.46 12.69 -4.11
N ARG A 81 -13.44 11.74 -3.18
CA ARG A 81 -13.50 10.30 -3.46
C ARG A 81 -14.79 9.73 -2.92
N SER A 82 -15.52 8.98 -3.76
CA SER A 82 -16.72 8.22 -3.37
C SER A 82 -16.38 6.73 -3.37
N TYR A 83 -16.78 6.07 -2.29
CA TYR A 83 -16.64 4.63 -2.05
C TYR A 83 -17.99 3.96 -1.82
N GLU A 84 -19.09 4.64 -2.17
CA GLU A 84 -20.46 4.16 -1.99
C GLU A 84 -20.73 2.78 -2.62
N ALA A 85 -20.05 2.48 -3.73
CA ALA A 85 -20.15 1.20 -4.41
C ALA A 85 -19.20 0.11 -3.88
N LEU A 86 -18.34 0.46 -2.92
CA LEU A 86 -17.31 -0.44 -2.38
C LEU A 86 -17.75 -1.02 -1.03
N ASP A 87 -17.92 -2.33 -0.97
CA ASP A 87 -18.24 -3.03 0.30
C ASP A 87 -16.96 -3.47 1.03
N SER A 88 -16.01 -2.54 1.18
CA SER A 88 -14.71 -2.79 1.78
C SER A 88 -14.16 -1.53 2.43
N PHE A 89 -13.17 -1.69 3.29
CA PHE A 89 -12.35 -0.58 3.76
C PHE A 89 -11.42 -0.08 2.67
N VAL A 90 -10.94 1.15 2.82
CA VAL A 90 -9.88 1.73 1.98
C VAL A 90 -8.67 2.08 2.84
N ILE A 91 -7.48 1.80 2.35
CA ILE A 91 -6.23 2.23 2.99
C ILE A 91 -5.58 3.31 2.14
N TYR A 92 -5.20 4.40 2.78
CA TYR A 92 -4.34 5.42 2.20
C TYR A 92 -2.94 5.36 2.82
N MET A 93 -1.92 5.28 1.97
CA MET A 93 -0.53 5.40 2.37
C MET A 93 0.07 6.66 1.75
N ILE A 94 0.46 7.62 2.59
CA ILE A 94 0.97 8.91 2.11
C ILE A 94 2.44 8.76 1.71
N LEU A 95 2.72 8.94 0.43
CA LEU A 95 4.07 8.82 -0.14
C LEU A 95 4.81 10.15 -0.12
N GLU A 96 4.10 11.26 -0.37
CA GLU A 96 4.68 12.61 -0.44
C GLU A 96 3.68 13.65 0.05
N GLY A 97 4.20 14.76 0.59
CA GLY A 97 3.40 15.89 1.02
C GLY A 97 2.61 15.66 2.30
N ASN A 98 1.53 16.43 2.45
CA ASN A 98 0.55 16.30 3.51
C ASN A 98 -0.86 16.49 2.97
N LEU A 99 -1.80 15.73 3.51
CA LEU A 99 -3.19 15.76 3.08
C LEU A 99 -4.10 15.77 4.29
N THR A 100 -5.14 16.59 4.22
CA THR A 100 -6.25 16.55 5.18
C THR A 100 -7.41 15.77 4.57
N LEU A 101 -7.80 14.70 5.23
CA LEU A 101 -8.97 13.91 4.90
C LEU A 101 -10.15 14.46 5.66
N LYS A 102 -11.26 14.71 4.97
CA LYS A 102 -12.51 15.17 5.58
C LYS A 102 -13.65 14.23 5.20
N TRP A 103 -14.48 13.87 6.15
CA TRP A 103 -15.68 13.06 5.95
C TRP A 103 -16.84 13.59 6.81
N ASN A 104 -18.01 13.03 6.60
CA ASN A 104 -19.15 13.38 7.45
C ASN A 104 -18.92 12.89 8.89
N GLY A 105 -18.62 13.81 9.78
CA GLY A 105 -18.36 13.53 11.19
C GLY A 105 -16.92 13.79 11.66
N GLY A 106 -15.98 14.16 10.75
CA GLY A 106 -14.62 14.47 11.18
C GLY A 106 -13.62 14.83 10.10
N SER A 107 -12.41 15.03 10.56
CA SER A 107 -11.26 15.22 9.68
C SER A 107 -9.99 14.70 10.35
N GLU A 108 -9.04 14.27 9.55
CA GLU A 108 -7.71 13.81 9.97
C GLU A 108 -6.67 14.35 9.00
N THR A 109 -5.49 14.70 9.50
CA THR A 109 -4.37 15.10 8.65
C THR A 109 -3.30 14.03 8.66
N ALA A 110 -2.86 13.65 7.49
CA ALA A 110 -1.80 12.67 7.30
C ALA A 110 -0.60 13.26 6.57
N VAL A 111 0.59 12.88 7.00
CA VAL A 111 1.87 13.28 6.41
C VAL A 111 2.58 12.09 5.79
N LYS A 112 3.61 12.37 5.01
CA LYS A 112 4.46 11.35 4.39
C LYS A 112 4.88 10.26 5.38
N GLY A 113 4.66 9.01 4.99
CA GLY A 113 4.98 7.79 5.74
C GLY A 113 3.85 7.30 6.65
N GLU A 114 2.76 8.05 6.77
CA GLU A 114 1.58 7.62 7.52
C GLU A 114 0.63 6.80 6.67
N THR A 115 -0.10 5.93 7.35
CA THR A 115 -1.12 5.06 6.77
C THR A 115 -2.43 5.26 7.51
N ILE A 116 -3.51 5.51 6.78
CA ILE A 116 -4.86 5.70 7.31
C ILE A 116 -5.76 4.60 6.78
N LEU A 117 -6.54 3.99 7.67
CA LEU A 117 -7.61 3.09 7.31
C LEU A 117 -8.94 3.86 7.34
N ILE A 118 -9.67 3.81 6.24
CA ILE A 118 -11.02 4.35 6.06
C ILE A 118 -11.99 3.17 6.12
N PRO A 119 -12.81 3.06 7.16
CA PRO A 119 -13.77 1.96 7.26
C PRO A 119 -14.89 2.08 6.22
N ALA A 120 -15.50 0.97 5.82
CA ALA A 120 -16.55 0.91 4.80
C ALA A 120 -17.77 1.83 5.08
N CYS A 121 -18.03 2.18 6.34
CA CYS A 121 -19.11 3.10 6.69
C CYS A 121 -18.82 4.57 6.31
N ILE A 122 -17.62 4.90 5.86
CA ILE A 122 -17.26 6.22 5.33
C ILE A 122 -17.30 6.16 3.81
N GLU A 123 -18.46 6.41 3.25
CA GLU A 123 -18.72 6.30 1.81
C GLU A 123 -18.10 7.44 0.99
N GLN A 124 -17.75 8.55 1.61
CA GLN A 124 -17.16 9.69 0.91
C GLN A 124 -16.07 10.37 1.74
N VAL A 125 -14.95 10.64 1.09
CA VAL A 125 -13.81 11.38 1.66
C VAL A 125 -13.43 12.52 0.73
N THR A 126 -13.17 13.69 1.30
CA THR A 126 -12.57 14.83 0.62
C THR A 126 -11.11 14.93 1.05
N LEU A 127 -10.21 14.83 0.09
CA LEU A 127 -8.77 15.08 0.27
C LEU A 127 -8.46 16.54 -0.02
N GLU A 128 -7.78 17.22 0.88
CA GLU A 128 -7.33 18.60 0.70
C GLU A 128 -5.83 18.73 0.96
N GLY A 129 -5.14 19.48 0.12
CA GLY A 129 -3.72 19.75 0.26
C GLY A 129 -2.93 19.50 -1.02
N GLU A 130 -1.65 19.19 -0.85
CA GLU A 130 -0.76 18.80 -1.95
C GLU A 130 0.06 17.58 -1.51
N GLY A 131 -0.08 16.48 -2.26
CA GLY A 131 0.60 15.24 -1.91
C GLY A 131 0.33 14.11 -2.88
N LYS A 132 1.00 12.99 -2.62
CA LYS A 132 0.87 11.75 -3.36
C LYS A 132 0.59 10.61 -2.39
N LEU A 133 -0.37 9.78 -2.73
CA LEU A 133 -0.75 8.64 -1.91
C LEU A 133 -0.99 7.38 -2.75
N LEU A 134 -0.92 6.22 -2.10
CA LEU A 134 -1.53 4.99 -2.58
C LEU A 134 -2.92 4.85 -1.97
N GLU A 135 -3.85 4.44 -2.80
CA GLU A 135 -5.21 4.05 -2.46
C GLU A 135 -5.32 2.54 -2.66
N ILE A 136 -5.63 1.80 -1.60
CA ILE A 136 -5.67 0.33 -1.61
C ILE A 136 -7.02 -0.12 -1.06
N TYR A 137 -7.68 -1.05 -1.76
CA TYR A 137 -8.95 -1.63 -1.35
C TYR A 137 -9.13 -3.04 -1.90
N ILE A 138 -10.17 -3.72 -1.44
CA ILE A 138 -10.61 -5.04 -1.92
C ILE A 138 -11.94 -4.82 -2.66
N ASP A 139 -12.03 -5.30 -3.88
CA ASP A 139 -13.27 -5.30 -4.68
C ASP A 139 -14.18 -6.47 -4.29
#